data_1aa1950433d50990e92396338c7e5f23
#
_entry.id   1aa1950433d50990e92396338c7e5f23
#
_cell.length_a   1.000
_cell.length_b   1.000
_cell.length_c   1.000
_cell.angle_alpha   90.00
_cell.angle_beta   90.00
_cell.angle_gamma   90.00
#
_symmetry.space_group_name_H-M   'P 1'
#
loop_
_entity.id
_entity.type
_entity.pdbx_description
1 polymer ?
#
loop_
_entity_poly.entity_id
_entity_poly.type
_entity_poly.pdbx_seq_one_letter_code
_entity_poly.pdbx_strand_id
1 'polypeptide(L)'
;VTPATRQRAHSLTVLVLAVALVAVNLRPGATSVGPVLEELRSGLSMGSGAAGILTALPPLCFGLGGAVAVALARRIGLTGGIALGLVAATVAILLRVVTGSEVVFLGLTVVALLSMALGNVLVPAWIKHDGAGVEVTLMTVFSTGLVAGGSLGALVTAPVAEGAGGWRLALGGWGVLVATALPIWVWLALRERGPAAVRSVPMRPPTGRIASSPTAVAMTALFGMQSMHAYIQFGWLPQIYRDNGLSATHAGALQALVAGVGIVGALVMPTVAARSRSLTPYILTFGVLMVAGYLGLLLAPTSLPWLWAVLLGISGFAFPLTIALITARTRDPGITAQLSGFVQPIGYLIAAVGPFGVGLIHQATGGWTAVLVLLMLTAIPFTWAGLRVARPVYVDDELA
;
A
#
# COMPACT_ATOMS: atom_id res chain seq x y z
N VAL A 1 -25.81 35.83 -16.41
CA VAL A 1 -25.99 34.42 -16.75
C VAL A 1 -24.64 33.89 -17.15
N THR A 2 -23.93 33.26 -16.21
CA THR A 2 -22.64 32.61 -16.44
C THR A 2 -22.90 31.29 -17.20
N PRO A 3 -22.16 30.99 -18.28
CA PRO A 3 -22.33 29.72 -18.95
C PRO A 3 -21.88 28.60 -18.03
N ALA A 4 -22.83 27.76 -17.59
CA ALA A 4 -22.54 26.50 -16.94
C ALA A 4 -21.63 25.69 -17.86
N THR A 5 -20.39 25.48 -17.43
CA THR A 5 -19.44 24.57 -18.07
C THR A 5 -20.13 23.21 -18.16
N ARG A 6 -20.47 22.79 -19.38
CA ARG A 6 -20.99 21.46 -19.70
C ARG A 6 -19.91 20.46 -19.29
N GLN A 7 -19.98 19.97 -18.06
CA GLN A 7 -19.31 18.72 -17.67
C GLN A 7 -19.86 17.63 -18.60
N ARG A 8 -19.02 17.12 -19.49
CA ARG A 8 -19.42 16.03 -20.39
C ARG A 8 -19.64 14.80 -19.51
N ALA A 9 -20.89 14.43 -19.31
CA ALA A 9 -21.27 13.23 -18.60
C ALA A 9 -20.73 12.01 -19.36
N HIS A 10 -19.68 11.40 -18.83
CA HIS A 10 -19.24 10.07 -19.27
C HIS A 10 -20.28 9.05 -18.76
N SER A 11 -20.53 7.97 -19.53
CA SER A 11 -21.45 6.93 -19.05
C SER A 11 -20.86 6.30 -17.77
N LEU A 12 -21.73 5.94 -16.81
CA LEU A 12 -21.32 5.28 -15.56
C LEU A 12 -20.43 4.06 -15.84
N THR A 13 -20.73 3.31 -16.88
CA THR A 13 -19.94 2.14 -17.31
C THR A 13 -18.49 2.51 -17.63
N VAL A 14 -18.26 3.62 -18.35
CA VAL A 14 -16.91 4.09 -18.69
C VAL A 14 -16.14 4.52 -17.42
N LEU A 15 -16.82 5.23 -16.51
CA LEU A 15 -16.19 5.65 -15.25
C LEU A 15 -15.82 4.44 -14.36
N VAL A 16 -16.74 3.49 -14.20
CA VAL A 16 -16.51 2.25 -13.44
C VAL A 16 -15.38 1.44 -14.04
N LEU A 17 -15.37 1.26 -15.38
CA LEU A 17 -14.33 0.52 -16.07
C LEU A 17 -12.96 1.19 -15.94
N ALA A 18 -12.89 2.51 -16.09
CA ALA A 18 -11.65 3.28 -15.94
C ALA A 18 -11.08 3.12 -14.53
N VAL A 19 -11.92 3.28 -13.50
CA VAL A 19 -11.50 3.16 -12.10
C VAL A 19 -11.12 1.70 -11.76
N ALA A 20 -11.89 0.71 -12.19
CA ALA A 20 -11.62 -0.70 -11.92
C ALA A 20 -10.27 -1.13 -12.54
N LEU A 21 -10.04 -0.81 -13.82
CA LEU A 21 -8.80 -1.16 -14.50
C LEU A 21 -7.57 -0.53 -13.86
N VAL A 22 -7.63 0.74 -13.45
CA VAL A 22 -6.48 1.35 -12.77
C VAL A 22 -6.30 0.78 -11.38
N ALA A 23 -7.37 0.62 -10.60
CA ALA A 23 -7.30 0.18 -9.20
C ALA A 23 -6.67 -1.21 -9.03
N VAL A 24 -7.08 -2.18 -9.85
CA VAL A 24 -6.51 -3.55 -9.84
C VAL A 24 -5.01 -3.53 -10.14
N ASN A 25 -4.52 -2.55 -10.88
CA ASN A 25 -3.13 -2.45 -11.31
C ASN A 25 -2.21 -1.73 -10.31
N LEU A 26 -2.72 -1.07 -9.27
CA LEU A 26 -1.90 -0.25 -8.37
C LEU A 26 -1.16 -1.05 -7.27
N ARG A 27 -1.47 -2.32 -7.07
CA ARG A 27 -0.87 -3.14 -5.99
C ARG A 27 0.01 -4.30 -6.47
N PRO A 28 -0.25 -4.96 -7.61
CA PRO A 28 0.52 -6.13 -8.03
C PRO A 28 2.02 -5.87 -8.13
N GLY A 29 2.44 -4.67 -8.53
CA GLY A 29 3.86 -4.31 -8.60
C GLY A 29 4.62 -4.45 -7.28
N ALA A 30 3.93 -4.32 -6.15
CA ALA A 30 4.50 -4.52 -4.82
C ALA A 30 4.30 -5.95 -4.30
N THR A 31 3.13 -6.55 -4.51
CA THR A 31 2.76 -7.84 -3.91
C THR A 31 3.20 -9.05 -4.70
N SER A 32 3.54 -8.89 -5.99
CA SER A 32 4.01 -9.98 -6.86
C SER A 32 5.47 -10.36 -6.67
N VAL A 33 6.27 -9.50 -6.05
CA VAL A 33 7.72 -9.73 -5.89
C VAL A 33 8.01 -10.81 -4.85
N GLY A 34 7.33 -10.78 -3.70
CA GLY A 34 7.57 -11.72 -2.60
C GLY A 34 7.48 -13.20 -3.01
N PRO A 35 6.41 -13.66 -3.70
CA PRO A 35 6.26 -15.05 -4.12
C PRO A 35 7.36 -15.59 -5.04
N VAL A 36 8.06 -14.72 -5.78
CA VAL A 36 9.15 -15.08 -6.73
C VAL A 36 10.50 -14.46 -6.36
N LEU A 37 10.66 -14.07 -5.09
CA LEU A 37 11.86 -13.36 -4.64
C LEU A 37 13.13 -14.20 -4.81
N GLU A 38 13.06 -15.51 -4.58
CA GLU A 38 14.19 -16.42 -4.71
C GLU A 38 14.64 -16.59 -6.17
N GLU A 39 13.68 -16.79 -7.08
CA GLU A 39 13.95 -16.91 -8.52
C GLU A 39 14.52 -15.61 -9.08
N LEU A 40 14.05 -14.48 -8.55
CA LEU A 40 14.52 -13.15 -8.93
C LEU A 40 15.94 -12.92 -8.40
N ARG A 41 16.22 -13.30 -7.14
CA ARG A 41 17.56 -13.22 -6.54
C ARG A 41 18.58 -14.06 -7.31
N SER A 42 18.25 -15.30 -7.60
CA SER A 42 19.13 -16.19 -8.37
C SER A 42 19.29 -15.71 -9.82
N GLY A 43 18.22 -15.26 -10.48
CA GLY A 43 18.23 -14.79 -11.86
C GLY A 43 18.98 -13.46 -12.10
N LEU A 44 19.15 -12.63 -11.05
CA LEU A 44 19.87 -11.36 -11.10
C LEU A 44 21.14 -11.36 -10.23
N SER A 45 21.52 -12.50 -9.65
CA SER A 45 22.66 -12.64 -8.71
C SER A 45 22.54 -11.65 -7.52
N MET A 46 21.32 -11.42 -7.04
CA MET A 46 20.99 -10.43 -6.04
C MET A 46 21.21 -10.95 -4.61
N GLY A 47 22.03 -10.25 -3.83
CA GLY A 47 22.24 -10.56 -2.42
C GLY A 47 21.02 -10.23 -1.54
N SER A 48 20.99 -10.75 -0.29
CA SER A 48 19.88 -10.48 0.64
C SER A 48 19.73 -9.00 0.99
N GLY A 49 20.81 -8.23 1.02
CA GLY A 49 20.75 -6.78 1.21
C GLY A 49 20.00 -6.05 0.08
N ALA A 50 20.28 -6.42 -1.17
CA ALA A 50 19.60 -5.86 -2.34
C ALA A 50 18.14 -6.32 -2.42
N ALA A 51 17.82 -7.56 -2.00
CA ALA A 51 16.46 -8.03 -1.82
C ALA A 51 15.72 -7.21 -0.73
N GLY A 52 16.41 -6.85 0.35
CA GLY A 52 15.91 -5.94 1.38
C GLY A 52 15.61 -4.55 0.82
N ILE A 53 16.50 -4.01 -0.02
CA ILE A 53 16.23 -2.75 -0.73
C ILE A 53 14.98 -2.90 -1.60
N LEU A 54 14.90 -3.93 -2.45
CA LEU A 54 13.78 -4.17 -3.35
C LEU A 54 12.44 -4.22 -2.61
N THR A 55 12.39 -4.92 -1.48
CA THR A 55 11.17 -5.06 -0.66
C THR A 55 10.84 -3.80 0.15
N ALA A 56 11.81 -2.89 0.36
CA ALA A 56 11.62 -1.59 0.99
C ALA A 56 11.20 -0.49 -0.01
N LEU A 57 11.38 -0.69 -1.32
CA LEU A 57 11.00 0.31 -2.33
C LEU A 57 9.52 0.68 -2.31
N PRO A 58 8.55 -0.26 -2.14
CA PRO A 58 7.13 0.10 -2.15
C PRO A 58 6.77 1.17 -1.11
N PRO A 59 7.05 1.02 0.20
CA PRO A 59 6.71 2.06 1.16
C PRO A 59 7.46 3.38 0.92
N LEU A 60 8.73 3.35 0.48
CA LEU A 60 9.47 4.55 0.10
C LEU A 60 8.80 5.29 -1.05
N CYS A 61 8.47 4.59 -2.13
CA CYS A 61 7.82 5.18 -3.29
C CYS A 61 6.41 5.71 -2.96
N PHE A 62 5.65 5.00 -2.12
CA PHE A 62 4.33 5.46 -1.68
C PHE A 62 4.43 6.69 -0.76
N GLY A 63 5.44 6.76 0.10
CA GLY A 63 5.70 7.93 0.93
C GLY A 63 6.04 9.19 0.11
N LEU A 64 6.86 9.05 -0.92
CA LEU A 64 7.28 10.14 -1.80
C LEU A 64 6.23 10.47 -2.88
N GLY A 65 5.43 9.50 -3.27
CA GLY A 65 4.49 9.59 -4.39
C GLY A 65 3.45 10.69 -4.24
N GLY A 66 3.05 11.01 -3.01
CA GLY A 66 2.09 12.09 -2.74
C GLY A 66 2.58 13.45 -3.19
N ALA A 67 3.83 13.81 -2.89
CA ALA A 67 4.42 15.08 -3.30
C ALA A 67 4.57 15.18 -4.83
N VAL A 68 5.04 14.10 -5.45
CA VAL A 68 5.19 14.00 -6.92
C VAL A 68 3.82 14.10 -7.60
N ALA A 69 2.80 13.42 -7.07
CA ALA A 69 1.44 13.44 -7.61
C ALA A 69 0.86 14.85 -7.66
N VAL A 70 0.97 15.60 -6.56
CA VAL A 70 0.47 16.99 -6.51
C VAL A 70 1.21 17.90 -7.49
N ALA A 71 2.54 17.79 -7.58
CA ALA A 71 3.34 18.58 -8.52
C ALA A 71 2.97 18.26 -9.98
N LEU A 72 2.76 16.99 -10.30
CA LEU A 72 2.38 16.53 -11.63
C LEU A 72 0.96 16.99 -12.01
N ALA A 73 -0.01 16.81 -11.10
CA ALA A 73 -1.39 17.22 -11.32
C ALA A 73 -1.53 18.72 -11.60
N ARG A 74 -0.70 19.56 -10.96
CA ARG A 74 -0.66 21.01 -11.24
C ARG A 74 -0.19 21.34 -12.65
N ARG A 75 0.66 20.51 -13.25
CA ARG A 75 1.24 20.76 -14.59
C ARG A 75 0.39 20.21 -15.73
N ILE A 76 -0.11 18.98 -15.59
CA ILE A 76 -0.78 18.26 -16.69
C ILE A 76 -2.20 17.77 -16.34
N GLY A 77 -2.74 18.19 -15.18
CA GLY A 77 -4.06 17.77 -14.71
C GLY A 77 -4.10 16.39 -14.08
N LEU A 78 -5.25 16.04 -13.48
CA LEU A 78 -5.44 14.74 -12.81
C LEU A 78 -5.38 13.58 -13.79
N THR A 79 -6.17 13.66 -14.86
CA THR A 79 -6.29 12.62 -15.88
C THR A 79 -4.99 12.42 -16.65
N GLY A 80 -4.31 13.52 -17.00
CA GLY A 80 -2.99 13.49 -17.64
C GLY A 80 -1.94 12.85 -16.72
N GLY A 81 -1.97 13.15 -15.42
CA GLY A 81 -1.10 12.54 -14.42
C GLY A 81 -1.30 11.04 -14.28
N ILE A 82 -2.57 10.57 -14.27
CA ILE A 82 -2.91 9.15 -14.21
C ILE A 82 -2.44 8.44 -15.49
N ALA A 83 -2.73 8.99 -16.67
CA ALA A 83 -2.33 8.43 -17.96
C ALA A 83 -0.79 8.30 -18.06
N LEU A 84 -0.05 9.36 -17.69
CA LEU A 84 1.43 9.34 -17.68
C LEU A 84 1.96 8.30 -16.71
N GLY A 85 1.37 8.20 -15.51
CA GLY A 85 1.72 7.17 -14.52
C GLY A 85 1.53 5.76 -15.08
N LEU A 86 0.41 5.48 -15.76
CA LEU A 86 0.15 4.18 -16.37
C LEU A 86 1.15 3.86 -17.50
N VAL A 87 1.50 4.83 -18.35
CA VAL A 87 2.53 4.66 -19.38
C VAL A 87 3.88 4.32 -18.75
N ALA A 88 4.30 5.13 -17.76
CA ALA A 88 5.57 4.93 -17.09
C ALA A 88 5.62 3.58 -16.34
N ALA A 89 4.54 3.18 -15.65
CA ALA A 89 4.43 1.89 -15.00
C ALA A 89 4.54 0.73 -16.00
N THR A 90 3.80 0.79 -17.11
CA THR A 90 3.82 -0.23 -18.17
C THR A 90 5.23 -0.40 -18.72
N VAL A 91 5.86 0.69 -19.15
CA VAL A 91 7.21 0.67 -19.73
C VAL A 91 8.23 0.14 -18.70
N ALA A 92 8.18 0.64 -17.47
CA ALA A 92 9.12 0.24 -16.44
C ALA A 92 8.98 -1.24 -16.06
N ILE A 93 7.74 -1.77 -15.94
CA ILE A 93 7.52 -3.19 -15.63
C ILE A 93 7.99 -4.09 -16.78
N LEU A 94 7.71 -3.72 -18.02
CA LEU A 94 8.11 -4.51 -19.19
C LEU A 94 9.63 -4.47 -19.41
N LEU A 95 10.27 -3.32 -19.21
CA LEU A 95 11.72 -3.20 -19.34
C LEU A 95 12.48 -3.91 -18.21
N ARG A 96 11.97 -3.85 -16.95
CA ARG A 96 12.67 -4.49 -15.82
C ARG A 96 12.79 -6.02 -15.98
N VAL A 97 11.83 -6.66 -16.65
CA VAL A 97 11.85 -8.12 -16.79
C VAL A 97 12.78 -8.64 -17.90
N VAL A 98 13.25 -7.77 -18.78
CA VAL A 98 14.21 -8.13 -19.83
C VAL A 98 15.67 -7.83 -19.45
N THR A 99 15.89 -7.06 -18.37
CA THR A 99 17.26 -6.74 -17.91
C THR A 99 17.91 -7.92 -17.18
N GLY A 100 19.25 -8.02 -17.31
CA GLY A 100 20.10 -8.88 -16.48
C GLY A 100 20.81 -8.11 -15.36
N SER A 101 20.66 -6.78 -15.27
CA SER A 101 21.32 -5.95 -14.27
C SER A 101 20.43 -5.71 -13.07
N GLU A 102 20.91 -6.05 -11.87
CA GLU A 102 20.25 -5.76 -10.59
C GLU A 102 19.94 -4.27 -10.44
N VAL A 103 20.90 -3.39 -10.72
CA VAL A 103 20.77 -1.94 -10.56
C VAL A 103 19.70 -1.39 -11.49
N VAL A 104 19.66 -1.82 -12.75
CA VAL A 104 18.64 -1.41 -13.71
C VAL A 104 17.27 -1.93 -13.30
N PHE A 105 17.18 -3.17 -12.79
CA PHE A 105 15.94 -3.75 -12.26
C PHE A 105 15.39 -2.93 -11.09
N LEU A 106 16.25 -2.57 -10.12
CA LEU A 106 15.86 -1.74 -8.98
C LEU A 106 15.40 -0.35 -9.43
N GLY A 107 16.15 0.30 -10.31
CA GLY A 107 15.79 1.63 -10.85
C GLY A 107 14.45 1.62 -11.59
N LEU A 108 14.20 0.64 -12.45
CA LEU A 108 12.91 0.50 -13.14
C LEU A 108 11.78 0.14 -12.17
N THR A 109 12.08 -0.62 -11.10
CA THR A 109 11.10 -0.89 -10.05
C THR A 109 10.72 0.38 -9.30
N VAL A 110 11.66 1.30 -9.01
CA VAL A 110 11.36 2.62 -8.44
C VAL A 110 10.39 3.40 -9.36
N VAL A 111 10.68 3.45 -10.66
CA VAL A 111 9.79 4.14 -11.64
C VAL A 111 8.40 3.51 -11.63
N ALA A 112 8.28 2.18 -11.67
CA ALA A 112 7.00 1.48 -11.64
C ALA A 112 6.22 1.79 -10.35
N LEU A 113 6.86 1.71 -9.18
CA LEU A 113 6.22 1.93 -7.89
C LEU A 113 5.83 3.39 -7.65
N LEU A 114 6.67 4.37 -8.06
CA LEU A 114 6.29 5.77 -8.03
C LEU A 114 5.08 6.04 -8.92
N SER A 115 5.04 5.44 -10.10
CA SER A 115 3.90 5.55 -11.02
C SER A 115 2.62 4.98 -10.41
N MET A 116 2.69 3.85 -9.70
CA MET A 116 1.57 3.29 -8.95
C MET A 116 1.16 4.19 -7.76
N ALA A 117 2.13 4.80 -7.08
CA ALA A 117 1.87 5.76 -6.02
C ALA A 117 1.12 7.00 -6.53
N LEU A 118 1.43 7.48 -7.75
CA LEU A 118 0.65 8.55 -8.42
C LEU A 118 -0.82 8.13 -8.55
N GLY A 119 -1.10 6.92 -9.02
CA GLY A 119 -2.46 6.40 -9.15
C GLY A 119 -3.21 6.38 -7.82
N ASN A 120 -2.57 5.95 -6.73
CA ASN A 120 -3.19 5.94 -5.39
C ASN A 120 -3.62 7.33 -4.91
N VAL A 121 -2.96 8.39 -5.34
CA VAL A 121 -3.27 9.78 -4.94
C VAL A 121 -4.22 10.45 -5.94
N LEU A 122 -3.96 10.28 -7.24
CA LEU A 122 -4.67 11.01 -8.28
C LEU A 122 -6.05 10.42 -8.59
N VAL A 123 -6.24 9.09 -8.51
CA VAL A 123 -7.53 8.47 -8.84
C VAL A 123 -8.63 8.86 -7.84
N PRO A 124 -8.43 8.82 -6.51
CA PRO A 124 -9.42 9.35 -5.56
C PRO A 124 -9.73 10.84 -5.78
N ALA A 125 -8.71 11.63 -6.10
CA ALA A 125 -8.91 13.06 -6.41
C ALA A 125 -9.73 13.26 -7.70
N TRP A 126 -9.48 12.45 -8.73
CA TRP A 126 -10.24 12.44 -9.96
C TRP A 126 -11.68 11.97 -9.74
N ILE A 127 -11.91 10.91 -8.95
CA ILE A 127 -13.27 10.45 -8.57
C ILE A 127 -14.06 11.58 -7.92
N LYS A 128 -13.45 12.33 -7.01
CA LYS A 128 -14.10 13.45 -6.33
C LYS A 128 -14.41 14.61 -7.28
N HIS A 129 -13.59 14.81 -8.31
CA HIS A 129 -13.76 15.90 -9.27
C HIS A 129 -14.74 15.53 -10.39
N ASP A 130 -14.61 14.33 -10.97
CA ASP A 130 -15.30 13.91 -12.20
C ASP A 130 -16.42 12.88 -11.96
N GLY A 131 -16.49 12.30 -10.76
CA GLY A 131 -17.48 11.28 -10.38
C GLY A 131 -18.79 11.84 -9.84
N ALA A 132 -19.15 13.10 -10.14
CA ALA A 132 -20.30 13.81 -9.56
C ALA A 132 -21.58 12.95 -9.51
N GLY A 133 -22.08 12.66 -8.30
CA GLY A 133 -23.28 11.85 -8.04
C GLY A 133 -23.06 10.33 -7.98
N VAL A 134 -21.85 9.84 -8.30
CA VAL A 134 -21.51 8.41 -8.25
C VAL A 134 -20.20 8.14 -7.48
N GLU A 135 -19.70 9.13 -6.72
CA GLU A 135 -18.40 9.08 -6.04
C GLU A 135 -18.28 7.87 -5.09
N VAL A 136 -19.37 7.56 -4.36
CA VAL A 136 -19.39 6.42 -3.43
C VAL A 136 -19.19 5.11 -4.17
N THR A 137 -19.87 4.92 -5.31
CA THR A 137 -19.73 3.74 -6.15
C THR A 137 -18.31 3.62 -6.69
N LEU A 138 -17.76 4.70 -7.25
CA LEU A 138 -16.39 4.70 -7.80
C LEU A 138 -15.33 4.49 -6.73
N MET A 139 -15.49 5.06 -5.54
CA MET A 139 -14.57 4.82 -4.42
C MET A 139 -14.64 3.37 -3.92
N THR A 140 -15.83 2.77 -3.93
CA THR A 140 -15.99 1.34 -3.61
C THR A 140 -15.27 0.46 -4.63
N VAL A 141 -15.46 0.74 -5.93
CA VAL A 141 -14.76 0.05 -7.03
C VAL A 141 -13.25 0.22 -6.88
N PHE A 142 -12.78 1.44 -6.60
CA PHE A 142 -11.37 1.73 -6.39
C PHE A 142 -10.77 0.93 -5.22
N SER A 143 -11.41 0.99 -4.05
CA SER A 143 -10.91 0.30 -2.85
C SER A 143 -10.91 -1.22 -3.01
N THR A 144 -12.00 -1.78 -3.59
CA THR A 144 -12.11 -3.22 -3.88
C THR A 144 -11.06 -3.65 -4.91
N GLY A 145 -10.89 -2.86 -5.97
CA GLY A 145 -9.89 -3.11 -7.01
C GLY A 145 -8.46 -3.13 -6.48
N LEU A 146 -8.10 -2.19 -5.57
CA LEU A 146 -6.80 -2.17 -4.91
C LEU A 146 -6.51 -3.47 -4.16
N VAL A 147 -7.46 -3.94 -3.36
CA VAL A 147 -7.27 -5.16 -2.56
C VAL A 147 -7.26 -6.39 -3.45
N ALA A 148 -8.19 -6.47 -4.41
CA ALA A 148 -8.24 -7.57 -5.38
C ALA A 148 -6.93 -7.67 -6.18
N GLY A 149 -6.42 -6.55 -6.67
CA GLY A 149 -5.13 -6.49 -7.38
C GLY A 149 -3.97 -6.97 -6.52
N GLY A 150 -3.91 -6.53 -5.25
CA GLY A 150 -2.88 -6.97 -4.31
C GLY A 150 -2.93 -8.47 -4.02
N SER A 151 -4.13 -9.02 -3.80
CA SER A 151 -4.33 -10.46 -3.57
C SER A 151 -4.00 -11.27 -4.82
N LEU A 152 -4.43 -10.83 -6.01
CA LEU A 152 -4.11 -11.48 -7.28
C LEU A 152 -2.60 -11.47 -7.54
N GLY A 153 -1.91 -10.35 -7.25
CA GLY A 153 -0.46 -10.25 -7.37
C GLY A 153 0.27 -11.32 -6.57
N ALA A 154 -0.16 -11.56 -5.33
CA ALA A 154 0.40 -12.59 -4.49
C ALA A 154 0.03 -14.02 -4.93
N LEU A 155 -1.23 -14.23 -5.31
CA LEU A 155 -1.78 -15.56 -5.61
C LEU A 155 -1.30 -16.13 -6.95
N VAL A 156 -1.26 -15.28 -8.00
CA VAL A 156 -1.07 -15.74 -9.39
C VAL A 156 0.40 -15.77 -9.81
N THR A 157 1.26 -14.96 -9.18
CA THR A 157 2.63 -14.78 -9.67
C THR A 157 3.47 -16.05 -9.54
N ALA A 158 3.41 -16.76 -8.41
CA ALA A 158 4.18 -17.99 -8.23
C ALA A 158 3.74 -19.12 -9.16
N PRO A 159 2.44 -19.48 -9.30
CA PRO A 159 2.00 -20.49 -10.27
C PRO A 159 2.43 -20.20 -11.71
N VAL A 160 2.37 -18.92 -12.12
CA VAL A 160 2.84 -18.51 -13.46
C VAL A 160 4.35 -18.67 -13.61
N ALA A 161 5.10 -18.36 -12.54
CA ALA A 161 6.57 -18.50 -12.54
C ALA A 161 7.02 -19.95 -12.50
N GLU A 162 6.31 -20.83 -11.79
CA GLU A 162 6.58 -22.28 -11.76
C GLU A 162 6.23 -22.95 -13.11
N GLY A 163 5.38 -22.33 -13.91
CA GLY A 163 5.05 -22.77 -15.26
C GLY A 163 6.12 -22.43 -16.31
N ALA A 164 5.70 -22.36 -17.56
CA ALA A 164 6.60 -22.31 -18.72
C ALA A 164 7.45 -21.02 -18.87
N GLY A 165 7.25 -19.98 -18.04
CA GLY A 165 7.84 -18.66 -18.33
C GLY A 165 8.77 -18.08 -17.27
N GLY A 166 8.92 -18.73 -16.13
CA GLY A 166 9.74 -18.25 -15.03
C GLY A 166 9.26 -16.88 -14.47
N TRP A 167 10.04 -16.31 -13.56
CA TRP A 167 9.70 -15.05 -12.88
C TRP A 167 9.57 -13.86 -13.86
N ARG A 168 10.29 -13.90 -15.00
CA ARG A 168 10.22 -12.82 -16.00
C ARG A 168 8.84 -12.71 -16.64
N LEU A 169 8.26 -13.85 -17.03
CA LEU A 169 6.88 -13.87 -17.58
C LEU A 169 5.86 -13.50 -16.51
N ALA A 170 6.00 -14.05 -15.30
CA ALA A 170 5.10 -13.79 -14.20
C ALA A 170 5.03 -12.29 -13.83
N LEU A 171 6.19 -11.63 -13.72
CA LEU A 171 6.24 -10.19 -13.41
C LEU A 171 5.89 -9.33 -14.63
N GLY A 172 6.28 -9.74 -15.85
CA GLY A 172 5.97 -9.04 -17.10
C GLY A 172 4.49 -9.03 -17.42
N GLY A 173 3.77 -10.10 -17.08
CA GLY A 173 2.32 -10.20 -17.25
C GLY A 173 1.55 -9.07 -16.54
N TRP A 174 2.05 -8.62 -15.40
CA TRP A 174 1.48 -7.45 -14.72
C TRP A 174 1.66 -6.16 -15.53
N GLY A 175 2.77 -6.02 -16.27
CA GLY A 175 2.96 -4.89 -17.18
C GLY A 175 1.95 -4.89 -18.33
N VAL A 176 1.62 -6.06 -18.88
CA VAL A 176 0.57 -6.22 -19.88
C VAL A 176 -0.80 -5.86 -19.30
N LEU A 177 -1.07 -6.29 -18.06
CA LEU A 177 -2.33 -5.93 -17.39
C LEU A 177 -2.44 -4.42 -17.15
N VAL A 178 -1.36 -3.74 -16.72
CA VAL A 178 -1.34 -2.26 -16.61
C VAL A 178 -1.64 -1.61 -17.94
N ALA A 179 -1.08 -2.14 -19.05
CA ALA A 179 -1.31 -1.61 -20.39
C ALA A 179 -2.79 -1.64 -20.81
N THR A 180 -3.61 -2.56 -20.29
CA THR A 180 -5.06 -2.61 -20.58
C THR A 180 -5.81 -1.36 -20.11
N ALA A 181 -5.29 -0.66 -19.10
CA ALA A 181 -5.90 0.58 -18.62
C ALA A 181 -5.53 1.82 -19.49
N LEU A 182 -4.47 1.73 -20.31
CA LEU A 182 -3.96 2.87 -21.08
C LEU A 182 -5.00 3.45 -22.07
N PRO A 183 -5.71 2.65 -22.90
CA PRO A 183 -6.60 3.21 -23.92
C PRO A 183 -7.66 4.15 -23.33
N ILE A 184 -8.28 3.75 -22.20
CA ILE A 184 -9.34 4.53 -21.59
C ILE A 184 -8.79 5.80 -20.93
N TRP A 185 -7.64 5.72 -20.22
CA TRP A 185 -7.06 6.87 -19.52
C TRP A 185 -6.39 7.86 -20.48
N VAL A 186 -5.73 7.38 -21.54
CA VAL A 186 -5.20 8.25 -22.61
C VAL A 186 -6.34 8.94 -23.34
N TRP A 187 -7.42 8.22 -23.66
CA TRP A 187 -8.60 8.82 -24.28
C TRP A 187 -9.25 9.90 -23.41
N LEU A 188 -9.38 9.66 -22.08
CA LEU A 188 -9.86 10.67 -21.14
C LEU A 188 -8.93 11.89 -21.13
N ALA A 189 -7.62 11.69 -21.01
CA ALA A 189 -6.63 12.76 -20.97
C ALA A 189 -6.62 13.62 -22.26
N LEU A 190 -6.81 13.02 -23.42
CA LEU A 190 -6.88 13.75 -24.68
C LEU A 190 -8.17 14.57 -24.84
N ARG A 191 -9.25 14.16 -24.15
CA ARG A 191 -10.54 14.88 -24.18
C ARG A 191 -10.62 16.02 -23.16
N GLU A 192 -9.93 15.91 -22.04
CA GLU A 192 -9.86 16.91 -20.98
C GLU A 192 -8.72 17.92 -21.26
N ARG A 193 -8.76 18.62 -22.39
CA ARG A 193 -7.75 19.63 -22.72
C ARG A 193 -7.92 20.88 -21.86
N GLY A 194 -7.08 21.01 -20.84
CA GLY A 194 -6.94 22.21 -19.99
C GLY A 194 -6.26 21.84 -18.68
N PRO A 195 -5.40 22.71 -18.09
CA PRO A 195 -4.93 22.51 -16.74
C PRO A 195 -6.17 22.53 -15.83
N ALA A 196 -6.57 21.34 -15.34
CA ALA A 196 -7.53 21.28 -14.28
C ALA A 196 -6.95 22.14 -13.16
N ALA A 197 -7.60 23.26 -12.86
CA ALA A 197 -7.27 24.01 -11.66
C ALA A 197 -7.49 23.06 -10.49
N VAL A 198 -6.42 22.41 -10.05
CA VAL A 198 -6.39 21.82 -8.72
C VAL A 198 -6.63 23.02 -7.82
N ARG A 199 -7.92 23.26 -7.50
CA ARG A 199 -8.26 24.16 -6.42
C ARG A 199 -7.56 23.57 -5.22
N SER A 200 -6.37 24.10 -4.96
CA SER A 200 -5.76 23.96 -3.65
C SER A 200 -6.83 24.40 -2.69
N VAL A 201 -7.38 23.48 -1.92
CA VAL A 201 -8.13 23.89 -0.73
C VAL A 201 -7.20 24.87 -0.05
N PRO A 202 -7.63 26.14 0.19
CA PRO A 202 -6.78 27.11 0.85
C PRO A 202 -6.40 26.48 2.18
N MET A 203 -5.18 25.98 2.26
CA MET A 203 -4.65 25.45 3.51
C MET A 203 -4.44 26.67 4.38
N ARG A 204 -5.30 26.87 5.35
CA ARG A 204 -5.11 27.85 6.39
C ARG A 204 -3.72 27.59 6.96
N PRO A 205 -2.85 28.61 7.10
CA PRO A 205 -1.55 28.38 7.71
C PRO A 205 -1.75 27.66 9.04
N PRO A 206 -0.89 26.68 9.36
CA PRO A 206 -1.06 25.87 10.57
C PRO A 206 -1.01 26.80 11.79
N THR A 207 -2.02 26.69 12.64
CA THR A 207 -2.07 27.38 13.94
C THR A 207 -1.09 26.75 14.95
N GLY A 208 -0.47 25.63 14.60
CA GLY A 208 0.52 24.92 15.41
C GLY A 208 1.32 23.91 14.58
N ARG A 209 2.40 23.38 15.13
CA ARG A 209 3.16 22.28 14.51
C ARG A 209 2.45 20.97 14.80
N ILE A 210 1.94 20.26 13.79
CA ILE A 210 1.32 18.91 13.94
C ILE A 210 2.22 17.97 14.76
N ALA A 211 3.53 18.08 14.60
CA ALA A 211 4.51 17.30 15.36
C ALA A 211 4.51 17.57 16.87
N SER A 212 3.89 18.67 17.36
CA SER A 212 3.74 18.92 18.80
C SER A 212 2.59 18.17 19.44
N SER A 213 1.66 17.62 18.62
CA SER A 213 0.56 16.81 19.13
C SER A 213 1.03 15.37 19.44
N PRO A 214 0.98 14.91 20.71
CA PRO A 214 1.32 13.54 21.08
C PRO A 214 0.43 12.51 20.39
N THR A 215 -0.84 12.86 20.10
CA THR A 215 -1.77 12.00 19.36
C THR A 215 -1.34 11.86 17.89
N ALA A 216 -0.90 12.94 17.24
CA ALA A 216 -0.39 12.89 15.87
C ALA A 216 0.89 12.04 15.76
N VAL A 217 1.82 12.19 16.71
CA VAL A 217 3.06 11.39 16.77
C VAL A 217 2.75 9.91 17.00
N ALA A 218 1.86 9.60 17.96
CA ALA A 218 1.45 8.21 18.21
C ALA A 218 0.73 7.58 17.00
N MET A 219 -0.10 8.36 16.30
CA MET A 219 -0.77 7.91 15.07
C MET A 219 0.23 7.64 13.94
N THR A 220 1.26 8.46 13.82
CA THR A 220 2.37 8.26 12.86
C THR A 220 3.15 6.98 13.18
N ALA A 221 3.45 6.74 14.45
CA ALA A 221 4.11 5.51 14.89
C ALA A 221 3.25 4.28 14.62
N LEU A 222 1.97 4.31 14.98
CA LEU A 222 1.02 3.20 14.73
C LEU A 222 0.89 2.89 13.24
N PHE A 223 0.68 3.92 12.41
CA PHE A 223 0.59 3.79 10.95
C PHE A 223 1.89 3.23 10.36
N GLY A 224 3.02 3.77 10.80
CA GLY A 224 4.34 3.35 10.28
C GLY A 224 4.66 1.91 10.65
N MET A 225 4.43 1.51 11.90
CA MET A 225 4.69 0.14 12.35
C MET A 225 3.75 -0.86 11.69
N GLN A 226 2.46 -0.54 11.58
CA GLN A 226 1.51 -1.41 10.87
C GLN A 226 1.87 -1.55 9.39
N SER A 227 2.22 -0.45 8.73
CA SER A 227 2.68 -0.47 7.35
C SER A 227 3.99 -1.26 7.20
N MET A 228 4.91 -1.13 8.15
CA MET A 228 6.15 -1.91 8.21
C MET A 228 5.86 -3.42 8.19
N HIS A 229 4.99 -3.90 9.06
CA HIS A 229 4.58 -5.31 9.06
C HIS A 229 3.94 -5.74 7.75
N ALA A 230 3.05 -4.91 7.19
CA ALA A 230 2.42 -5.22 5.91
C ALA A 230 3.44 -5.37 4.77
N TYR A 231 4.43 -4.46 4.68
CA TYR A 231 5.44 -4.55 3.62
C TYR A 231 6.47 -5.66 3.86
N ILE A 232 6.78 -6.00 5.12
CA ILE A 232 7.57 -7.20 5.44
C ILE A 232 6.81 -8.46 4.98
N GLN A 233 5.52 -8.55 5.28
CA GLN A 233 4.69 -9.67 4.85
C GLN A 233 4.60 -9.75 3.32
N PHE A 234 4.44 -8.63 2.63
CA PHE A 234 4.41 -8.62 1.15
C PHE A 234 5.73 -9.08 0.53
N GLY A 235 6.86 -8.71 1.10
CA GLY A 235 8.18 -9.02 0.55
C GLY A 235 8.77 -10.34 1.03
N TRP A 236 8.66 -10.64 2.33
CA TRP A 236 9.43 -11.69 2.97
C TRP A 236 8.61 -12.88 3.48
N LEU A 237 7.31 -12.73 3.73
CA LEU A 237 6.50 -13.83 4.25
C LEU A 237 6.49 -15.07 3.33
N PRO A 238 6.39 -14.94 1.99
CA PRO A 238 6.52 -16.09 1.11
C PRO A 238 7.88 -16.78 1.24
N GLN A 239 8.96 -16.01 1.40
CA GLN A 239 10.30 -16.59 1.56
C GLN A 239 10.43 -17.32 2.89
N ILE A 240 9.88 -16.79 4.00
CA ILE A 240 9.84 -17.47 5.29
C ILE A 240 9.18 -18.84 5.16
N TYR A 241 8.04 -18.94 4.46
CA TYR A 241 7.36 -20.21 4.24
C TYR A 241 8.15 -21.15 3.35
N ARG A 242 8.78 -20.64 2.28
CA ARG A 242 9.57 -21.44 1.33
C ARG A 242 10.81 -22.03 2.00
N ASP A 243 11.53 -21.27 2.78
CA ASP A 243 12.72 -21.74 3.52
C ASP A 243 12.37 -22.80 4.57
N ASN A 244 11.09 -22.90 4.95
CA ASN A 244 10.55 -23.95 5.80
C ASN A 244 9.88 -25.10 5.01
N GLY A 245 10.08 -25.17 3.68
CA GLY A 245 9.70 -26.32 2.84
C GLY A 245 8.35 -26.22 2.13
N LEU A 246 7.63 -25.09 2.17
CA LEU A 246 6.44 -24.90 1.36
C LEU A 246 6.79 -24.51 -0.08
N SER A 247 5.95 -24.93 -1.04
CA SER A 247 6.12 -24.48 -2.43
C SER A 247 5.86 -22.98 -2.60
N ALA A 248 6.39 -22.39 -3.65
CA ALA A 248 6.19 -20.97 -3.96
C ALA A 248 4.69 -20.65 -4.16
N THR A 249 3.96 -21.54 -4.80
CA THR A 249 2.50 -21.42 -4.95
C THR A 249 1.76 -21.40 -3.60
N HIS A 250 2.07 -22.29 -2.65
CA HIS A 250 1.48 -22.27 -1.31
C HIS A 250 1.83 -20.99 -0.56
N ALA A 251 3.10 -20.58 -0.60
CA ALA A 251 3.56 -19.37 0.05
C ALA A 251 2.87 -18.11 -0.50
N GLY A 252 2.70 -18.04 -1.82
CA GLY A 252 1.94 -16.97 -2.48
C GLY A 252 0.46 -16.95 -2.09
N ALA A 253 -0.18 -18.14 -1.97
CA ALA A 253 -1.57 -18.26 -1.52
C ALA A 253 -1.74 -17.80 -0.06
N LEU A 254 -0.79 -18.10 0.82
CA LEU A 254 -0.80 -17.63 2.21
C LEU A 254 -0.63 -16.09 2.29
N GLN A 255 0.24 -15.51 1.47
CA GLN A 255 0.34 -14.04 1.36
C GLN A 255 -0.96 -13.43 0.83
N ALA A 256 -1.57 -14.05 -0.18
CA ALA A 256 -2.85 -13.60 -0.72
C ALA A 256 -3.98 -13.68 0.34
N LEU A 257 -3.96 -14.69 1.21
CA LEU A 257 -4.88 -14.81 2.33
C LEU A 257 -4.70 -13.66 3.33
N VAL A 258 -3.46 -13.31 3.70
CA VAL A 258 -3.18 -12.15 4.56
C VAL A 258 -3.79 -10.88 3.97
N ALA A 259 -3.56 -10.63 2.68
CA ALA A 259 -4.11 -9.48 1.99
C ALA A 259 -5.65 -9.54 1.89
N GLY A 260 -6.21 -10.71 1.58
CA GLY A 260 -7.65 -10.94 1.46
C GLY A 260 -8.42 -10.72 2.77
N VAL A 261 -7.88 -11.21 3.89
CA VAL A 261 -8.43 -10.94 5.24
C VAL A 261 -8.47 -9.43 5.51
N GLY A 262 -7.51 -8.66 5.01
CA GLY A 262 -7.48 -7.21 5.11
C GLY A 262 -8.71 -6.50 4.51
N ILE A 263 -9.43 -7.13 3.55
CA ILE A 263 -10.70 -6.59 3.00
C ILE A 263 -11.74 -6.44 4.10
N VAL A 264 -11.86 -7.46 4.96
CA VAL A 264 -12.81 -7.43 6.08
C VAL A 264 -12.46 -6.26 7.02
N GLY A 265 -11.17 -6.06 7.30
CA GLY A 265 -10.71 -4.91 8.10
C GLY A 265 -11.08 -3.57 7.48
N ALA A 266 -10.87 -3.43 6.15
CA ALA A 266 -11.21 -2.20 5.44
C ALA A 266 -12.71 -1.86 5.49
N LEU A 267 -13.58 -2.87 5.49
CA LEU A 267 -15.03 -2.69 5.59
C LEU A 267 -15.51 -2.42 7.02
N VAL A 268 -14.90 -3.05 8.02
CA VAL A 268 -15.39 -3.04 9.41
C VAL A 268 -14.79 -1.90 10.23
N MET A 269 -13.49 -1.61 10.05
CA MET A 269 -12.77 -0.70 10.95
C MET A 269 -13.23 0.77 10.90
N PRO A 270 -13.70 1.36 9.79
CA PRO A 270 -14.29 2.69 9.82
C PRO A 270 -15.52 2.77 10.73
N THR A 271 -16.37 1.72 10.73
CA THR A 271 -17.53 1.62 11.62
C THR A 271 -17.10 1.45 13.08
N VAL A 272 -16.08 0.64 13.34
CA VAL A 272 -15.49 0.48 14.68
C VAL A 272 -14.94 1.82 15.18
N ALA A 273 -14.18 2.55 14.36
CA ALA A 273 -13.64 3.85 14.72
C ALA A 273 -14.74 4.87 15.08
N ALA A 274 -15.89 4.84 14.36
CA ALA A 274 -16.98 5.78 14.53
C ALA A 274 -17.93 5.43 15.69
N ARG A 275 -18.14 4.13 15.99
CA ARG A 275 -19.21 3.68 16.90
C ARG A 275 -18.73 3.03 18.19
N SER A 276 -17.47 2.59 18.28
CA SER A 276 -16.97 1.90 19.48
C SER A 276 -16.72 2.86 20.63
N ARG A 277 -17.20 2.50 21.81
CA ARG A 277 -16.96 3.25 23.05
C ARG A 277 -15.48 3.23 23.47
N SER A 278 -14.77 2.18 23.14
CA SER A 278 -13.34 2.03 23.43
C SER A 278 -12.66 1.28 22.29
N LEU A 279 -11.50 1.77 21.86
CA LEU A 279 -10.66 1.13 20.85
C LEU A 279 -9.58 0.24 21.48
N THR A 280 -9.39 0.34 22.79
CA THR A 280 -8.37 -0.44 23.55
C THR A 280 -8.43 -1.95 23.28
N PRO A 281 -9.61 -2.64 23.35
CA PRO A 281 -9.64 -4.08 23.13
C PRO A 281 -9.21 -4.46 21.70
N TYR A 282 -9.54 -3.67 20.71
CA TYR A 282 -9.12 -3.92 19.32
C TYR A 282 -7.60 -3.82 19.16
N ILE A 283 -6.99 -2.76 19.71
CA ILE A 283 -5.54 -2.56 19.66
C ILE A 283 -4.80 -3.70 20.37
N LEU A 284 -5.25 -4.09 21.57
CA LEU A 284 -4.66 -5.21 22.30
C LEU A 284 -4.80 -6.53 21.51
N THR A 285 -5.97 -6.77 20.93
CA THR A 285 -6.21 -7.96 20.08
C THR A 285 -5.25 -7.98 18.91
N PHE A 286 -5.08 -6.85 18.18
CA PHE A 286 -4.17 -6.79 17.04
C PHE A 286 -2.71 -7.05 17.45
N GLY A 287 -2.26 -6.51 18.59
CA GLY A 287 -0.93 -6.77 19.13
C GLY A 287 -0.73 -8.25 19.51
N VAL A 288 -1.69 -8.85 20.20
CA VAL A 288 -1.66 -10.28 20.57
C VAL A 288 -1.65 -11.19 19.34
N LEU A 289 -2.51 -10.92 18.36
CA LEU A 289 -2.57 -11.71 17.12
C LEU A 289 -1.31 -11.59 16.29
N MET A 290 -0.68 -10.41 16.29
CA MET A 290 0.63 -10.19 15.65
C MET A 290 1.70 -11.07 16.28
N VAL A 291 1.82 -11.04 17.61
CA VAL A 291 2.78 -11.88 18.33
C VAL A 291 2.48 -13.37 18.11
N ALA A 292 1.22 -13.79 18.22
CA ALA A 292 0.82 -15.18 18.03
C ALA A 292 1.12 -15.67 16.60
N GLY A 293 0.86 -14.85 15.58
CA GLY A 293 1.18 -15.17 14.19
C GLY A 293 2.68 -15.36 13.94
N TYR A 294 3.52 -14.44 14.42
CA TYR A 294 4.98 -14.57 14.28
C TYR A 294 5.56 -15.68 15.17
N LEU A 295 5.00 -15.91 16.36
CA LEU A 295 5.39 -17.04 17.20
C LEU A 295 5.05 -18.38 16.54
N GLY A 296 3.88 -18.47 15.90
CA GLY A 296 3.49 -19.63 15.12
C GLY A 296 4.44 -19.91 13.96
N LEU A 297 4.84 -18.85 13.24
CA LEU A 297 5.86 -18.96 12.18
C LEU A 297 7.23 -19.38 12.71
N LEU A 298 7.59 -18.99 13.93
CA LEU A 298 8.86 -19.36 14.57
C LEU A 298 8.89 -20.83 15.02
N LEU A 299 7.80 -21.30 15.64
CA LEU A 299 7.76 -22.60 16.29
C LEU A 299 7.23 -23.72 15.41
N ALA A 300 6.29 -23.41 14.52
CA ALA A 300 5.55 -24.41 13.74
C ALA A 300 5.08 -23.86 12.38
N PRO A 301 6.03 -23.39 11.52
CA PRO A 301 5.69 -22.66 10.28
C PRO A 301 4.79 -23.47 9.31
N THR A 302 4.99 -24.78 9.26
CA THR A 302 4.29 -25.68 8.33
C THR A 302 3.09 -26.42 8.93
N SER A 303 2.92 -26.42 10.25
CA SER A 303 1.84 -27.19 10.90
C SER A 303 0.46 -26.58 10.67
N LEU A 304 0.35 -25.26 10.82
CA LEU A 304 -0.91 -24.50 10.65
C LEU A 304 -0.67 -23.20 9.86
N PRO A 305 -0.07 -23.26 8.66
CA PRO A 305 0.36 -22.06 7.95
C PRO A 305 -0.79 -21.09 7.65
N TRP A 306 -2.00 -21.62 7.38
CA TRP A 306 -3.21 -20.83 7.14
C TRP A 306 -3.65 -20.06 8.39
N LEU A 307 -3.51 -20.66 9.57
CA LEU A 307 -3.84 -19.99 10.83
C LEU A 307 -2.90 -18.78 11.05
N TRP A 308 -1.60 -18.98 10.88
CA TRP A 308 -0.64 -17.88 11.04
C TRP A 308 -0.92 -16.75 10.06
N ALA A 309 -1.24 -17.06 8.82
CA ALA A 309 -1.62 -16.07 7.80
C ALA A 309 -2.90 -15.29 8.22
N VAL A 310 -3.92 -15.98 8.75
CA VAL A 310 -5.16 -15.33 9.21
C VAL A 310 -4.89 -14.44 10.42
N LEU A 311 -4.11 -14.88 11.41
CA LEU A 311 -3.78 -14.08 12.60
C LEU A 311 -3.04 -12.80 12.20
N LEU A 312 -2.05 -12.90 11.31
CA LEU A 312 -1.33 -11.76 10.77
C LEU A 312 -2.24 -10.83 9.92
N GLY A 313 -3.15 -11.41 9.14
CA GLY A 313 -4.14 -10.66 8.36
C GLY A 313 -5.10 -9.86 9.24
N ILE A 314 -5.59 -10.44 10.34
CA ILE A 314 -6.47 -9.74 11.31
C ILE A 314 -5.68 -8.66 12.06
N SER A 315 -4.43 -8.92 12.44
CA SER A 315 -3.59 -7.88 13.04
C SER A 315 -3.45 -6.67 12.11
N GLY A 316 -3.50 -6.90 10.79
CA GLY A 316 -3.49 -5.89 9.73
C GLY A 316 -4.68 -4.92 9.76
N PHE A 317 -5.76 -5.21 10.48
CA PHE A 317 -6.92 -4.31 10.63
C PHE A 317 -6.57 -2.98 11.31
N ALA A 318 -5.43 -2.91 12.00
CA ALA A 318 -4.91 -1.66 12.52
C ALA A 318 -4.63 -0.61 11.43
N PHE A 319 -4.34 -1.02 10.18
CA PHE A 319 -4.12 -0.07 9.08
C PHE A 319 -5.39 0.71 8.71
N PRO A 320 -6.51 0.08 8.32
CA PRO A 320 -7.73 0.81 8.03
C PRO A 320 -8.31 1.51 9.27
N LEU A 321 -8.11 0.98 10.48
CA LEU A 321 -8.48 1.67 11.71
C LEU A 321 -7.72 3.00 11.84
N THR A 322 -6.40 2.99 11.65
CA THR A 322 -5.56 4.20 11.77
C THR A 322 -5.96 5.24 10.73
N ILE A 323 -6.23 4.83 9.48
CA ILE A 323 -6.71 5.74 8.43
C ILE A 323 -8.05 6.38 8.84
N ALA A 324 -9.00 5.60 9.37
CA ALA A 324 -10.29 6.13 9.83
C ALA A 324 -10.11 7.10 11.01
N LEU A 325 -9.12 6.87 11.87
CA LEU A 325 -8.84 7.73 13.02
C LEU A 325 -8.23 9.09 12.63
N ILE A 326 -7.62 9.22 11.47
CA ILE A 326 -7.16 10.54 10.97
C ILE A 326 -8.33 11.53 10.92
N THR A 327 -9.47 11.10 10.40
CA THR A 327 -10.68 11.93 10.34
C THR A 327 -11.44 11.96 11.66
N ALA A 328 -11.46 10.86 12.40
CA ALA A 328 -12.22 10.77 13.66
C ALA A 328 -11.54 11.52 14.83
N ARG A 329 -10.25 11.83 14.74
CA ARG A 329 -9.47 12.57 15.75
C ARG A 329 -9.18 14.02 15.37
N THR A 330 -9.90 14.56 14.40
CA THR A 330 -9.83 15.96 13.98
C THR A 330 -11.24 16.51 13.77
N ARG A 331 -11.43 17.82 14.03
CA ARG A 331 -12.68 18.55 13.80
C ARG A 331 -12.53 19.48 12.59
N ASP A 332 -11.40 20.17 12.49
CA ASP A 332 -11.12 21.07 11.38
C ASP A 332 -10.60 20.32 10.16
N PRO A 333 -11.20 20.52 8.96
CA PRO A 333 -10.73 19.87 7.73
C PRO A 333 -9.29 20.22 7.36
N GLY A 334 -8.80 21.42 7.71
CA GLY A 334 -7.41 21.82 7.48
C GLY A 334 -6.46 21.03 8.36
N ILE A 335 -6.80 20.80 9.64
CA ILE A 335 -6.03 19.97 10.57
C ILE A 335 -6.05 18.51 10.11
N THR A 336 -7.21 18.01 9.62
CA THR A 336 -7.31 16.66 9.04
C THR A 336 -6.32 16.48 7.88
N ALA A 337 -6.28 17.44 6.96
CA ALA A 337 -5.36 17.40 5.82
C ALA A 337 -3.89 17.46 6.25
N GLN A 338 -3.56 18.31 7.23
CA GLN A 338 -2.21 18.42 7.79
C GLN A 338 -1.80 17.13 8.51
N LEU A 339 -2.70 16.55 9.33
CA LEU A 339 -2.46 15.29 10.02
C LEU A 339 -2.21 14.14 9.03
N SER A 340 -3.04 14.04 7.99
CA SER A 340 -2.85 13.04 6.92
C SER A 340 -1.50 13.22 6.21
N GLY A 341 -1.15 14.48 5.88
CA GLY A 341 0.13 14.84 5.25
C GLY A 341 1.36 14.64 6.15
N PHE A 342 1.17 14.53 7.46
CA PHE A 342 2.23 14.22 8.42
C PHE A 342 2.34 12.70 8.67
N VAL A 343 1.22 12.05 8.97
CA VAL A 343 1.15 10.63 9.36
C VAL A 343 1.60 9.71 8.24
N GLN A 344 1.07 9.91 7.02
CA GLN A 344 1.31 8.94 5.95
C GLN A 344 2.73 8.99 5.38
N PRO A 345 3.31 10.14 4.99
CA PRO A 345 4.67 10.17 4.46
C PRO A 345 5.71 9.69 5.49
N ILE A 346 5.64 10.19 6.72
CA ILE A 346 6.59 9.79 7.78
C ILE A 346 6.38 8.33 8.15
N GLY A 347 5.14 7.89 8.27
CA GLY A 347 4.83 6.48 8.55
C GLY A 347 5.33 5.53 7.47
N TYR A 348 5.25 5.90 6.19
CA TYR A 348 5.84 5.09 5.12
C TYR A 348 7.37 5.07 5.15
N LEU A 349 8.03 6.15 5.59
CA LEU A 349 9.49 6.13 5.82
C LEU A 349 9.85 5.15 6.95
N ILE A 350 9.08 5.16 8.06
CA ILE A 350 9.24 4.16 9.14
C ILE A 350 9.01 2.75 8.57
N ALA A 351 7.98 2.56 7.76
CA ALA A 351 7.65 1.28 7.17
C ALA A 351 8.77 0.69 6.30
N ALA A 352 9.53 1.53 5.61
CA ALA A 352 10.62 1.10 4.74
C ALA A 352 11.80 0.49 5.50
N VAL A 353 12.01 0.89 6.76
CA VAL A 353 13.09 0.35 7.61
C VAL A 353 12.92 -1.15 7.83
N GLY A 354 11.68 -1.64 7.95
CA GLY A 354 11.41 -3.04 8.25
C GLY A 354 11.90 -4.02 7.19
N PRO A 355 11.39 -3.98 5.95
CA PRO A 355 11.81 -4.91 4.90
C PRO A 355 13.32 -4.86 4.62
N PHE A 356 13.92 -3.67 4.66
CA PHE A 356 15.36 -3.50 4.55
C PHE A 356 16.12 -4.16 5.71
N GLY A 357 15.68 -3.89 6.95
CA GLY A 357 16.25 -4.47 8.16
C GLY A 357 16.15 -6.00 8.18
N VAL A 358 15.00 -6.56 7.74
CA VAL A 358 14.83 -8.01 7.59
C VAL A 358 15.88 -8.59 6.66
N GLY A 359 16.13 -7.97 5.49
CA GLY A 359 17.14 -8.41 4.56
C GLY A 359 18.55 -8.44 5.17
N LEU A 360 18.93 -7.38 5.91
CA LEU A 360 20.23 -7.30 6.58
C LEU A 360 20.39 -8.32 7.70
N ILE A 361 19.36 -8.47 8.56
CA ILE A 361 19.40 -9.41 9.68
C ILE A 361 19.44 -10.84 9.17
N HIS A 362 18.62 -11.17 8.17
CA HIS A 362 18.65 -12.49 7.53
C HIS A 362 20.02 -12.78 6.89
N GLN A 363 20.64 -11.81 6.23
CA GLN A 363 21.99 -11.94 5.66
C GLN A 363 23.05 -12.19 6.75
N ALA A 364 22.93 -11.50 7.88
CA ALA A 364 23.90 -11.61 8.98
C ALA A 364 23.76 -12.89 9.80
N THR A 365 22.53 -13.41 9.98
CA THR A 365 22.22 -14.52 10.86
C THR A 365 22.01 -15.85 10.13
N GLY A 366 21.78 -15.82 8.82
CA GLY A 366 21.50 -17.00 8.00
C GLY A 366 20.16 -17.69 8.31
N GLY A 367 19.25 -17.03 9.07
CA GLY A 367 17.99 -17.65 9.48
C GLY A 367 16.90 -16.64 9.86
N TRP A 368 15.72 -17.17 10.16
CA TRP A 368 14.52 -16.35 10.43
C TRP A 368 14.28 -16.07 11.93
N THR A 369 14.96 -16.79 12.84
CA THR A 369 14.72 -16.68 14.29
C THR A 369 14.90 -15.26 14.80
N ALA A 370 16.02 -14.61 14.50
CA ALA A 370 16.28 -13.24 14.95
C ALA A 370 15.26 -12.25 14.35
N VAL A 371 14.92 -12.42 13.07
CA VAL A 371 13.90 -11.61 12.39
C VAL A 371 12.55 -11.74 13.09
N LEU A 372 12.06 -12.96 13.29
CA LEU A 372 10.73 -13.21 13.87
C LEU A 372 10.65 -12.74 15.33
N VAL A 373 11.73 -12.92 16.11
CA VAL A 373 11.80 -12.38 17.48
C VAL A 373 11.72 -10.86 17.48
N LEU A 374 12.48 -10.18 16.63
CA LEU A 374 12.43 -8.73 16.53
C LEU A 374 11.04 -8.25 16.08
N LEU A 375 10.40 -8.93 15.14
CA LEU A 375 9.03 -8.59 14.74
C LEU A 375 8.02 -8.74 15.87
N MET A 376 8.14 -9.77 16.73
CA MET A 376 7.31 -9.88 17.94
C MET A 376 7.58 -8.74 18.92
N LEU A 377 8.84 -8.32 19.09
CA LEU A 377 9.17 -7.21 19.98
C LEU A 377 8.61 -5.87 19.49
N THR A 378 8.46 -5.67 18.19
CA THR A 378 7.82 -4.46 17.64
C THR A 378 6.33 -4.36 17.99
N ALA A 379 5.68 -5.43 18.45
CA ALA A 379 4.31 -5.38 18.98
C ALA A 379 4.21 -4.49 20.23
N ILE A 380 5.30 -4.30 20.98
CA ILE A 380 5.33 -3.44 22.17
C ILE A 380 5.08 -1.97 21.79
N PRO A 381 5.96 -1.32 21.01
CA PRO A 381 5.73 0.06 20.59
C PRO A 381 4.49 0.22 19.70
N PHE A 382 4.12 -0.79 18.89
CA PHE A 382 2.86 -0.81 18.15
C PHE A 382 1.65 -0.67 19.08
N THR A 383 1.58 -1.54 20.10
CA THR A 383 0.48 -1.54 21.07
C THR A 383 0.47 -0.26 21.90
N TRP A 384 1.63 0.21 22.34
CA TRP A 384 1.74 1.48 23.07
C TRP A 384 1.23 2.66 22.26
N ALA A 385 1.66 2.81 21.02
CA ALA A 385 1.18 3.85 20.12
C ALA A 385 -0.34 3.73 19.87
N GLY A 386 -0.83 2.52 19.64
CA GLY A 386 -2.25 2.24 19.46
C GLY A 386 -3.10 2.61 20.68
N LEU A 387 -2.65 2.29 21.90
CA LEU A 387 -3.33 2.65 23.14
C LEU A 387 -3.35 4.17 23.36
N ARG A 388 -2.32 4.89 22.93
CA ARG A 388 -2.32 6.36 22.98
C ARG A 388 -3.37 6.93 22.02
N VAL A 389 -3.45 6.43 20.79
CA VAL A 389 -4.43 6.85 19.77
C VAL A 389 -5.87 6.43 20.13
N ALA A 390 -6.03 5.33 20.88
CA ALA A 390 -7.33 4.86 21.37
C ALA A 390 -8.02 5.85 22.32
N ARG A 391 -7.28 6.73 22.98
CA ARG A 391 -7.85 7.78 23.84
C ARG A 391 -8.69 8.75 23.00
N PRO A 392 -9.85 9.21 23.51
CA PRO A 392 -10.75 10.12 22.76
C PRO A 392 -10.25 11.57 22.81
N VAL A 393 -9.04 11.82 22.34
CA VAL A 393 -8.39 13.14 22.29
C VAL A 393 -8.36 13.62 20.84
N TYR A 394 -8.74 14.87 20.60
CA TYR A 394 -8.65 15.50 19.29
C TYR A 394 -7.30 16.19 19.14
N VAL A 395 -6.71 16.07 17.95
CA VAL A 395 -5.46 16.75 17.60
C VAL A 395 -5.62 18.26 17.68
N ASP A 396 -6.81 18.78 17.32
CA ASP A 396 -7.18 20.19 17.43
C ASP A 396 -6.95 20.75 18.83
N ASP A 397 -7.30 19.97 19.87
CA ASP A 397 -7.19 20.38 21.27
C ASP A 397 -5.71 20.34 21.77
N GLU A 398 -4.84 19.57 21.13
CA GLU A 398 -3.41 19.49 21.45
C GLU A 398 -2.58 20.57 20.73
N LEU A 399 -3.15 21.25 19.73
CA LEU A 399 -2.52 22.33 18.96
C LEU A 399 -2.96 23.74 19.41
N ALA A 400 -4.02 23.83 20.23
CA ALA A 400 -4.48 25.07 20.82
C ALA A 400 -3.58 25.45 22.00
#